data_a6ccb29862512d38d43fbc3baf224692
#
_entry.id   a6ccb29862512d38d43fbc3baf224692
#
_cell.length_a   1.000
_cell.length_b   1.000
_cell.length_c   1.000
_cell.angle_alpha   90.00
_cell.angle_beta   90.00
_cell.angle_gamma   90.00
#
_symmetry.space_group_name_H-M   'P 1'
#
loop_
_entity.id
_entity.type
_entity.pdbx_description
1 polymer ?
#
loop_
_entity_poly.entity_id
_entity_poly.type
_entity_poly.pdbx_seq_one_letter_code
_entity_poly.pdbx_strand_id
1 'polypeptide(L)'
;SEMCIRDRLYPEGNPDKMPSVNANDFRPYSIDGMDGLMPGEYIVRHVGYDSSFVEEDPNRLVPVDALRELEAEGKIGEAHGEYLSTTGVAMSLENSISVGKRMAQYILHKGIDAAILTST
;
A
#
# COMPACT_ATOMS: atom_id res chain seq x y z
N SER A 1 -1.00 2.97 15.98
CA SER A 1 -0.13 2.78 14.81
C SER A 1 -0.78 3.28 13.53
N GLU A 2 0.04 3.67 12.58
CA GLU A 2 -0.35 4.24 11.30
C GLU A 2 -0.07 3.23 10.18
N MET A 3 -0.96 3.19 9.18
CA MET A 3 -0.87 2.26 8.05
C MET A 3 -1.09 2.99 6.73
N CYS A 4 -0.40 2.57 5.68
CA CYS A 4 -0.68 3.00 4.32
C CYS A 4 -1.47 1.94 3.55
N ILE A 5 -2.44 2.39 2.79
CA ILE A 5 -3.26 1.55 1.90
C ILE A 5 -3.02 2.05 0.48
N ARG A 6 -2.64 1.14 -0.41
CA ARG A 6 -2.22 1.54 -1.73
C ARG A 6 -2.83 0.68 -2.83
N ASP A 7 -3.11 1.34 -3.94
CA ASP A 7 -3.56 0.68 -5.16
C ASP A 7 -2.36 0.26 -6.02
N ARG A 8 -2.20 -1.04 -6.22
CA ARG A 8 -1.30 -1.67 -7.19
C ARG A 8 0.21 -1.41 -7.07
N LEU A 9 0.70 -0.98 -5.91
CA LEU A 9 2.13 -0.96 -5.62
C LEU A 9 2.53 -2.28 -4.94
N TYR A 10 3.52 -2.97 -5.47
CA TYR A 10 4.01 -4.21 -4.87
C TYR A 10 5.51 -4.41 -5.12
N PRO A 11 6.21 -5.22 -4.28
CA PRO A 11 7.62 -5.55 -4.48
C PRO A 11 7.84 -6.24 -5.83
N GLU A 12 8.94 -5.90 -6.49
CA GLU A 12 9.34 -6.59 -7.72
C GLU A 12 9.63 -8.08 -7.42
N GLY A 13 9.26 -8.96 -8.34
CA GLY A 13 9.40 -10.41 -8.16
C GLY A 13 8.26 -11.06 -7.35
N ASN A 14 7.29 -10.29 -6.89
CA ASN A 14 6.11 -10.81 -6.22
C ASN A 14 5.27 -11.69 -7.17
N PRO A 15 4.86 -12.90 -6.76
CA PRO A 15 4.00 -13.75 -7.59
C PRO A 15 2.60 -13.15 -7.85
N ASP A 16 2.14 -12.23 -7.00
CA ASP A 16 0.84 -11.55 -7.13
C ASP A 16 0.86 -10.38 -8.12
N LYS A 17 1.92 -10.20 -8.87
CA LYS A 17 2.15 -9.05 -9.76
C LYS A 17 1.23 -8.93 -10.96
N MET A 18 0.45 -9.93 -11.26
CA MET A 18 -0.47 -9.93 -12.40
C MET A 18 -1.82 -9.35 -12.00
N PRO A 19 -2.22 -8.20 -12.57
CA PRO A 19 -3.54 -7.68 -12.30
C PRO A 19 -4.61 -8.60 -12.89
N SER A 20 -5.63 -8.89 -12.11
CA SER A 20 -6.83 -9.58 -12.59
C SER A 20 -7.88 -8.58 -13.01
N VAL A 21 -8.68 -8.95 -13.99
CA VAL A 21 -9.90 -8.21 -14.30
C VAL A 21 -10.91 -8.41 -13.15
N ASN A 22 -11.68 -7.38 -12.83
CA ASN A 22 -12.61 -7.39 -11.68
C ASN A 22 -11.90 -7.63 -10.35
N ALA A 23 -10.96 -6.78 -10.04
CA ALA A 23 -10.21 -6.83 -8.78
C ALA A 23 -11.16 -7.00 -7.58
N ASN A 24 -10.85 -7.92 -6.69
CA ASN A 24 -11.69 -8.25 -5.54
C ASN A 24 -10.89 -8.52 -4.26
N ASP A 25 -9.62 -8.16 -4.23
CA ASP A 25 -8.73 -8.52 -3.13
C ASP A 25 -7.70 -7.44 -2.84
N PHE A 26 -7.04 -7.58 -1.70
CA PHE A 26 -5.88 -6.78 -1.32
C PHE A 26 -4.79 -7.69 -0.73
N ARG A 27 -3.55 -7.19 -0.70
CA ARG A 27 -2.41 -7.91 -0.14
C ARG A 27 -1.64 -7.01 0.82
N PRO A 28 -1.26 -7.51 2.00
CA PRO A 28 -0.31 -6.84 2.86
C PRO A 28 1.11 -7.13 2.39
N TYR A 29 1.95 -6.09 2.44
CA TYR A 29 3.38 -6.22 2.15
C TYR A 29 4.18 -5.62 3.30
N SER A 30 5.23 -6.35 3.74
CA SER A 30 6.06 -5.94 4.86
C SER A 30 6.94 -4.73 4.51
N ILE A 31 7.05 -3.82 5.47
CA ILE A 31 8.01 -2.72 5.49
C ILE A 31 8.91 -2.79 6.73
N ASP A 32 8.93 -3.93 7.41
CA ASP A 32 9.74 -4.11 8.61
C ASP A 32 11.22 -3.87 8.33
N GLY A 33 11.86 -3.07 9.20
CA GLY A 33 13.27 -2.74 9.09
C GLY A 33 13.63 -1.79 7.96
N MET A 34 12.65 -1.24 7.25
CA MET A 34 12.88 -0.29 6.15
C MET A 34 12.75 1.15 6.64
N ASP A 35 13.72 2.00 6.30
CA ASP A 35 13.64 3.45 6.53
C ASP A 35 12.88 4.16 5.41
N GLY A 36 12.68 3.50 4.29
CA GLY A 36 11.94 3.95 3.13
C GLY A 36 11.89 2.87 2.07
N LEU A 37 11.07 3.05 1.05
CA LEU A 37 11.00 2.14 -0.10
C LEU A 37 12.12 2.47 -1.09
N MET A 38 12.85 1.45 -1.52
CA MET A 38 14.00 1.62 -2.41
C MET A 38 13.57 1.63 -3.89
N PRO A 39 14.00 2.62 -4.69
CA PRO A 39 13.80 2.61 -6.13
C PRO A 39 14.32 1.31 -6.77
N GLY A 40 13.58 0.79 -7.73
CA GLY A 40 13.93 -0.45 -8.43
C GLY A 40 13.46 -1.73 -7.74
N GLU A 41 13.07 -1.66 -6.47
CA GLU A 41 12.55 -2.82 -5.73
C GLU A 41 11.01 -2.91 -5.75
N TYR A 42 10.34 -1.88 -6.27
CA TYR A 42 8.88 -1.78 -6.31
C TYR A 42 8.40 -1.45 -7.72
N ILE A 43 7.26 -2.00 -8.09
CA ILE A 43 6.61 -1.73 -9.37
C ILE A 43 5.16 -1.34 -9.17
N VAL A 44 4.66 -0.51 -10.09
CA VAL A 44 3.26 -0.10 -10.17
C VAL A 44 2.66 -0.68 -11.43
N ARG A 45 1.51 -1.32 -11.30
CA ARG A 45 0.74 -1.81 -12.44
C ARG A 45 -0.59 -1.06 -12.49
N HIS A 46 -0.68 -0.13 -13.40
CA HIS A 46 -1.90 0.65 -13.63
C HIS A 46 -2.01 0.99 -15.12
N VAL A 47 -3.07 0.53 -15.75
CA VAL A 47 -3.32 0.82 -17.17
C VAL A 47 -3.65 2.32 -17.33
N GLY A 48 -2.99 2.96 -18.30
CA GLY A 48 -3.22 4.37 -18.58
C GLY A 48 -2.57 5.35 -17.62
N TYR A 49 -1.76 4.86 -16.66
CA TYR A 49 -1.03 5.69 -15.71
C TYR A 49 0.47 5.68 -16.02
N ASP A 50 1.09 6.85 -16.04
CA ASP A 50 2.54 6.95 -16.16
C ASP A 50 3.18 6.61 -14.81
N SER A 51 3.69 5.40 -14.68
CA SER A 51 4.27 4.89 -13.44
C SER A 51 5.69 5.40 -13.17
N SER A 52 6.32 6.08 -14.13
CA SER A 52 7.74 6.50 -14.02
C SER A 52 8.01 7.36 -12.79
N PHE A 53 7.11 8.28 -12.45
CA PHE A 53 7.21 9.15 -11.29
C PHE A 53 7.28 8.37 -9.96
N VAL A 54 6.46 7.33 -9.84
CA VAL A 54 6.44 6.47 -8.64
C VAL A 54 7.60 5.48 -8.65
N GLU A 55 7.95 4.93 -9.81
CA GLU A 55 9.07 3.99 -9.92
C GLU A 55 10.41 4.66 -9.66
N GLU A 56 10.53 5.95 -9.97
CA GLU A 56 11.69 6.76 -9.58
C GLU A 56 11.84 6.85 -8.07
N ASP A 57 10.74 7.02 -7.35
CA ASP A 57 10.72 7.00 -5.90
C ASP A 57 9.38 6.46 -5.37
N PRO A 58 9.32 5.17 -4.97
CA PRO A 58 8.09 4.56 -4.47
C PRO A 58 7.49 5.25 -3.24
N ASN A 59 8.29 5.97 -2.45
CA ASN A 59 7.80 6.72 -1.28
C ASN A 59 6.84 7.85 -1.66
N ARG A 60 6.84 8.29 -2.91
CA ARG A 60 5.86 9.24 -3.42
C ARG A 60 4.43 8.68 -3.39
N LEU A 61 4.32 7.39 -3.34
CA LEU A 61 3.04 6.68 -3.36
C LEU A 61 2.68 6.09 -2.00
N VAL A 62 3.61 5.36 -1.39
CA VAL A 62 3.50 4.84 -0.03
C VAL A 62 4.61 5.50 0.79
N PRO A 63 4.29 6.55 1.57
CA PRO A 63 5.30 7.42 2.18
C PRO A 63 5.97 6.79 3.40
N VAL A 64 6.67 5.68 3.21
CA VAL A 64 7.35 4.95 4.28
C VAL A 64 8.46 5.80 4.89
N ASP A 65 9.24 6.50 4.08
CA ASP A 65 10.30 7.40 4.53
C ASP A 65 9.76 8.49 5.46
N ALA A 66 8.67 9.16 5.07
CA ALA A 66 8.04 10.19 5.89
C ALA A 66 7.45 9.60 7.19
N LEU A 67 6.86 8.42 7.14
CA LEU A 67 6.34 7.74 8.33
C LEU A 67 7.45 7.39 9.32
N ARG A 68 8.58 6.89 8.83
CA ARG A 68 9.74 6.60 9.68
C ARG A 68 10.30 7.85 10.33
N GLU A 69 10.35 8.94 9.59
CA GLU A 69 10.79 10.24 10.12
C GLU A 69 9.86 10.76 11.21
N LEU A 70 8.54 10.70 10.99
CA LEU A 70 7.54 11.09 11.99
C LEU A 70 7.58 10.20 13.23
N GLU A 71 7.80 8.90 13.05
CA GLU A 71 7.99 7.96 14.16
C GLU A 71 9.22 8.32 15.00
N ALA A 72 10.36 8.62 14.35
CA ALA A 72 11.59 9.03 15.01
C ALA A 72 11.44 10.36 15.76
N GLU A 73 10.65 11.29 15.23
CA GLU A 73 10.34 12.57 15.87
C GLU A 73 9.31 12.46 16.98
N GLY A 74 8.70 11.30 17.17
CA GLY A 74 7.66 11.09 18.20
C GLY A 74 6.31 11.71 17.85
N LYS A 75 6.09 12.13 16.59
CA LYS A 75 4.82 12.72 16.15
C LYS A 75 3.75 11.66 15.90
N ILE A 76 4.16 10.43 15.61
CA ILE A 76 3.32 9.23 15.62
C ILE A 76 3.95 8.21 16.55
N GLY A 77 3.15 7.31 17.12
CA GLY A 77 3.65 6.30 18.04
C GLY A 77 4.46 5.23 17.32
N GLU A 78 3.84 4.60 16.34
CA GLU A 78 4.43 3.51 15.58
C GLU A 78 3.84 3.45 14.19
N ALA A 79 4.69 3.29 13.18
CA ALA A 79 4.25 2.94 11.84
C ALA A 79 4.03 1.43 11.78
N HIS A 80 2.86 1.00 11.29
CA HIS A 80 2.56 -0.42 11.14
C HIS A 80 3.54 -1.10 10.18
N GLY A 81 3.94 -2.34 10.49
CA GLY A 81 4.96 -3.08 9.75
C GLY A 81 4.56 -3.57 8.36
N GLU A 82 3.35 -3.25 7.90
CA GLU A 82 2.84 -3.63 6.58
C GLU A 82 2.05 -2.49 5.96
N TYR A 83 2.07 -2.38 4.63
CA TYR A 83 1.09 -1.59 3.90
C TYR A 83 0.15 -2.50 3.11
N LEU A 84 -1.05 -2.01 2.80
CA LEU A 84 -2.02 -2.77 2.01
C LEU A 84 -2.05 -2.26 0.58
N SER A 85 -2.00 -3.17 -0.37
CA SER A 85 -2.13 -2.87 -1.80
C SER A 85 -3.33 -3.62 -2.37
N THR A 86 -4.16 -2.93 -3.15
CA THR A 86 -5.23 -3.58 -3.89
C THR A 86 -4.67 -4.29 -5.11
N THR A 87 -5.29 -5.41 -5.47
CA THR A 87 -4.85 -6.23 -6.61
C THR A 87 -5.79 -6.05 -7.80
N GLY A 88 -5.22 -6.06 -9.01
CA GLY A 88 -5.96 -6.07 -10.25
C GLY A 88 -6.48 -4.71 -10.70
N VAL A 89 -7.38 -4.73 -11.68
CA VAL A 89 -7.95 -3.54 -12.33
C VAL A 89 -9.47 -3.66 -12.40
N ALA A 90 -10.15 -2.53 -12.67
CA ALA A 90 -11.59 -2.47 -12.88
C ALA A 90 -12.41 -3.10 -11.75
N MET A 91 -12.14 -2.69 -10.52
CA MET A 91 -12.90 -3.14 -9.35
C MET A 91 -14.35 -2.62 -9.43
N SER A 92 -15.32 -3.53 -9.37
CA SER A 92 -16.73 -3.17 -9.32
C SER A 92 -17.09 -2.48 -8.00
N LEU A 93 -18.22 -1.76 -7.96
CA LEU A 93 -18.70 -1.16 -6.72
C LEU A 93 -18.91 -2.21 -5.63
N GLU A 94 -19.49 -3.35 -5.97
CA GLU A 94 -19.71 -4.46 -5.04
C GLU A 94 -18.39 -4.98 -4.48
N ASN A 95 -17.39 -5.20 -5.34
CA ASN A 95 -16.05 -5.64 -4.91
C ASN A 95 -15.36 -4.58 -4.07
N SER A 96 -15.49 -3.31 -4.42
CA SER A 96 -14.93 -2.20 -3.63
C SER A 96 -15.47 -2.17 -2.22
N ILE A 97 -16.79 -2.36 -2.05
CA ILE A 97 -17.41 -2.43 -0.73
C ILE A 97 -16.89 -3.64 0.05
N SER A 98 -16.83 -4.80 -0.59
CA SER A 98 -16.31 -6.04 0.03
C SER A 98 -14.86 -5.91 0.47
N VAL A 99 -13.99 -5.41 -0.41
CA VAL A 99 -12.57 -5.18 -0.11
C VAL A 99 -12.42 -4.16 1.01
N GLY A 100 -13.16 -3.05 0.96
CA GLY A 100 -13.14 -2.02 2.00
C GLY A 100 -13.50 -2.56 3.38
N LYS A 101 -14.55 -3.39 3.46
CA LYS A 101 -14.95 -4.05 4.71
C LYS A 101 -13.86 -4.98 5.24
N ARG A 102 -13.25 -5.77 4.38
CA ARG A 102 -12.17 -6.69 4.77
C ARG A 102 -10.92 -5.93 5.21
N MET A 103 -10.57 -4.84 4.53
CA MET A 103 -9.48 -3.97 4.96
C MET A 103 -9.75 -3.35 6.32
N ALA A 104 -10.97 -2.88 6.56
CA ALA A 104 -11.37 -2.34 7.85
C ALA A 104 -11.25 -3.38 8.96
N GLN A 105 -11.68 -4.61 8.71
CA GLN A 105 -11.52 -5.72 9.67
C GLN A 105 -10.05 -6.01 9.95
N TYR A 106 -9.20 -6.01 8.94
CA TYR A 106 -7.74 -6.16 9.11
C TYR A 106 -7.18 -5.06 10.02
N ILE A 107 -7.52 -3.81 9.74
CA ILE A 107 -7.07 -2.64 10.50
C ILE A 107 -7.49 -2.75 11.97
N LEU A 108 -8.75 -3.07 12.22
CA LEU A 108 -9.29 -3.25 13.57
C LEU A 108 -8.63 -4.42 14.29
N HIS A 109 -8.45 -5.54 13.60
CA HIS A 109 -7.83 -6.74 14.19
C HIS A 109 -6.37 -6.50 14.58
N LYS A 110 -5.64 -5.70 13.80
CA LYS A 110 -4.23 -5.34 14.08
C LYS A 110 -4.09 -4.22 15.11
N GLY A 111 -5.18 -3.62 15.57
CA GLY A 111 -5.14 -2.53 16.55
C GLY A 111 -4.56 -1.24 15.99
N ILE A 112 -4.76 -0.96 14.72
CA ILE A 112 -4.27 0.23 14.05
C ILE A 112 -5.23 1.39 14.30
N ASP A 113 -4.71 2.54 14.70
CA ASP A 113 -5.51 3.70 15.10
C ASP A 113 -5.86 4.62 13.92
N ALA A 114 -5.00 4.69 12.93
CA ALA A 114 -5.19 5.55 11.76
C ALA A 114 -4.60 4.92 10.50
N ALA A 115 -5.14 5.28 9.35
CA ALA A 115 -4.68 4.79 8.06
C ALA A 115 -4.62 5.94 7.04
N ILE A 116 -3.58 5.92 6.21
CA ILE A 116 -3.42 6.87 5.11
C ILE A 116 -3.83 6.14 3.83
N LEU A 117 -4.80 6.72 3.11
CA LEU A 117 -5.22 6.23 1.81
C LEU A 117 -4.58 7.08 0.73
N THR A 118 -3.91 6.42 -0.20
CA THR A 118 -3.30 7.09 -1.35
C THR A 118 -3.85 6.51 -2.65
N SER A 119 -3.81 7.28 -3.73
CA SER A 119 -4.36 6.85 -5.02
C SER A 119 -3.47 7.31 -6.17
N THR A 120 -3.39 6.50 -7.21
CA THR A 120 -2.80 6.88 -8.49
C THR A 120 -3.77 7.70 -9.31
#